data_85006e4112c3732a06d59c90bad5d254
#
_entry.id   85006e4112c3732a06d59c90bad5d254
#
_cell.length_a   1.000
_cell.length_b   1.000
_cell.length_c   1.000
_cell.angle_alpha   90.00
_cell.angle_beta   90.00
_cell.angle_gamma   90.00
#
_symmetry.space_group_name_H-M   'P 1'
#
loop_
_entity.id
_entity.type
_entity.pdbx_description
1 polymer ?
#
loop_
_entity_poly.entity_id
_entity_poly.type
_entity_poly.pdbx_seq_one_letter_code
_entity_poly.pdbx_strand_id
1 'polypeptide(L)'
;MIRAFGILNTNVPEDHKMMYGMPFPGDYLLTPDGIVRDKRFLPSYEYRPSATALALRNADGAATNSVEIDASALSATVTLSADRCFPGQELATALLIRLRPGWHIYGKPLPSNYRPTELIFEGPIVGEQSIELPAAKPMLLKALGETLPVYEGEVRAIGRLGIKWSPPMPAKFMEPFGKTIAPGPYKIAGTLRFQPCSDTVCEAPQAVRFELPLELEAGVPPAPKKPA
;
A
#
# COMPACT_ATOMS: atom_id res chain seq x y z
N MET A 1 -32.11 -1.15 -1.05
CA MET A 1 -30.87 -1.91 -1.35
C MET A 1 -29.67 -1.39 -0.55
N ILE A 2 -29.18 -0.15 -0.73
CA ILE A 2 -27.98 0.41 -0.06
C ILE A 2 -28.07 0.31 1.47
N ARG A 3 -29.19 0.65 2.09
CA ARG A 3 -29.39 0.51 3.55
C ARG A 3 -29.40 -0.95 4.01
N ALA A 4 -29.95 -1.87 3.22
CA ALA A 4 -30.00 -3.28 3.54
C ALA A 4 -28.61 -3.94 3.54
N PHE A 5 -27.69 -3.45 2.69
CA PHE A 5 -26.28 -3.87 2.69
C PHE A 5 -25.40 -3.13 3.69
N GLY A 6 -25.95 -2.16 4.44
CA GLY A 6 -25.19 -1.39 5.42
C GLY A 6 -24.09 -0.50 4.82
N ILE A 7 -24.21 -0.11 3.56
CA ILE A 7 -23.20 0.65 2.81
C ILE A 7 -23.61 2.10 2.51
N LEU A 8 -24.69 2.60 3.14
CA LEU A 8 -25.08 4.00 3.00
C LEU A 8 -23.97 4.90 3.56
N ASN A 9 -23.54 5.87 2.75
CA ASN A 9 -22.58 6.87 3.19
C ASN A 9 -23.21 7.83 4.20
N THR A 10 -23.01 7.56 5.46
CA THR A 10 -23.53 8.36 6.57
C THR A 10 -22.79 9.70 6.77
N ASN A 11 -21.69 9.92 6.06
CA ASN A 11 -20.99 11.22 6.05
C ASN A 11 -21.73 12.26 5.19
N VAL A 12 -22.72 11.84 4.40
CA VAL A 12 -23.55 12.73 3.61
C VAL A 12 -24.86 13.02 4.38
N PRO A 13 -25.12 14.28 4.79
CA PRO A 13 -26.35 14.66 5.48
C PRO A 13 -27.60 14.32 4.68
N GLU A 14 -28.72 14.05 5.37
CA GLU A 14 -29.99 13.66 4.73
C GLU A 14 -30.59 14.77 3.86
N ASP A 15 -30.29 16.02 4.14
CA ASP A 15 -30.75 17.20 3.38
C ASP A 15 -29.89 17.51 2.14
N HIS A 16 -28.80 16.79 1.91
CA HIS A 16 -27.94 16.99 0.75
C HIS A 16 -28.58 16.46 -0.53
N LYS A 17 -29.26 17.34 -1.27
CA LYS A 17 -30.15 16.99 -2.41
C LYS A 17 -29.52 16.12 -3.51
N MET A 18 -28.20 16.21 -3.72
CA MET A 18 -27.54 15.52 -4.83
C MET A 18 -26.79 14.24 -4.41
N MET A 19 -26.29 14.18 -3.18
CA MET A 19 -25.40 13.10 -2.75
C MET A 19 -26.00 12.20 -1.68
N TYR A 20 -27.11 12.59 -1.05
CA TYR A 20 -27.78 11.72 -0.09
C TYR A 20 -28.28 10.44 -0.76
N GLY A 21 -28.07 9.32 -0.11
CA GLY A 21 -28.40 8.01 -0.65
C GLY A 21 -27.28 7.33 -1.46
N MET A 22 -26.13 8.01 -1.66
CA MET A 22 -24.97 7.36 -2.25
C MET A 22 -24.34 6.35 -1.29
N PRO A 23 -23.89 5.19 -1.80
CA PRO A 23 -23.14 4.23 -0.97
C PRO A 23 -21.71 4.72 -0.71
N PHE A 24 -21.06 4.21 0.32
CA PHE A 24 -19.61 4.25 0.38
C PHE A 24 -19.02 3.53 -0.84
N PRO A 25 -17.99 4.07 -1.50
CA PRO A 25 -17.29 3.36 -2.55
C PRO A 25 -16.59 2.14 -1.96
N GLY A 26 -16.70 1.00 -2.64
CA GLY A 26 -16.11 -0.23 -2.14
C GLY A 26 -16.38 -1.43 -3.01
N ASP A 27 -15.77 -2.53 -2.61
CA ASP A 27 -15.75 -3.78 -3.33
C ASP A 27 -16.12 -4.94 -2.40
N TYR A 28 -16.74 -5.96 -2.97
CA TYR A 28 -16.93 -7.28 -2.36
C TYR A 28 -16.10 -8.31 -3.11
N LEU A 29 -15.34 -9.11 -2.39
CA LEU A 29 -14.72 -10.32 -2.93
C LEU A 29 -15.66 -11.50 -2.65
N LEU A 30 -16.11 -12.14 -3.72
CA LEU A 30 -16.99 -13.29 -3.64
C LEU A 30 -16.22 -14.57 -3.94
N THR A 31 -16.62 -15.67 -3.33
CA THR A 31 -16.26 -17.03 -3.75
C THR A 31 -16.99 -17.38 -5.05
N PRO A 32 -16.55 -18.41 -5.81
CA PRO A 32 -17.24 -18.83 -7.03
C PRO A 32 -18.72 -19.19 -6.85
N ASP A 33 -19.10 -19.60 -5.65
CA ASP A 33 -20.48 -19.91 -5.23
C ASP A 33 -21.27 -18.69 -4.72
N GLY A 34 -20.68 -17.48 -4.84
CA GLY A 34 -21.35 -16.22 -4.56
C GLY A 34 -21.35 -15.78 -3.09
N ILE A 35 -20.62 -16.47 -2.23
CA ILE A 35 -20.49 -16.09 -0.81
C ILE A 35 -19.49 -14.94 -0.67
N VAL A 36 -19.82 -13.92 0.13
CA VAL A 36 -18.91 -12.80 0.42
C VAL A 36 -17.75 -13.32 1.28
N ARG A 37 -16.55 -13.34 0.70
CA ARG A 37 -15.32 -13.72 1.37
C ARG A 37 -14.64 -12.54 2.06
N ASP A 38 -14.68 -11.37 1.43
CA ASP A 38 -14.11 -10.14 1.97
C ASP A 38 -14.91 -8.92 1.47
N LYS A 39 -14.83 -7.81 2.21
CA LYS A 39 -15.42 -6.55 1.82
C LYS A 39 -14.53 -5.39 2.20
N ARG A 40 -14.47 -4.38 1.36
CA ARG A 40 -13.75 -3.15 1.63
C ARG A 40 -14.57 -1.94 1.17
N PHE A 41 -14.79 -1.01 2.08
CA PHE A 41 -15.43 0.28 1.81
C PHE A 41 -14.52 1.40 2.23
N LEU A 42 -14.44 2.44 1.42
CA LEU A 42 -13.57 3.58 1.63
C LEU A 42 -14.38 4.79 2.11
N PRO A 43 -13.84 5.60 3.03
CA PRO A 43 -14.51 6.82 3.48
C PRO A 43 -14.51 7.93 2.43
N SER A 44 -13.65 7.84 1.40
CA SER A 44 -13.47 8.83 0.33
C SER A 44 -13.63 8.20 -1.04
N TYR A 45 -14.03 9.04 -2.02
CA TYR A 45 -14.12 8.67 -3.44
C TYR A 45 -12.82 8.93 -4.22
N GLU A 46 -11.80 9.50 -3.58
CA GLU A 46 -10.53 9.89 -4.22
C GLU A 46 -9.69 8.69 -4.65
N TYR A 47 -9.75 7.62 -3.86
CA TYR A 47 -8.98 6.41 -4.13
C TYR A 47 -9.90 5.22 -4.32
N ARG A 48 -9.62 4.41 -5.35
CA ARG A 48 -10.33 3.16 -5.60
C ARG A 48 -9.34 2.01 -5.72
N PRO A 49 -9.45 0.97 -4.88
CA PRO A 49 -8.63 -0.22 -5.03
C PRO A 49 -8.93 -0.89 -6.37
N SER A 50 -7.91 -1.40 -7.04
CA SER A 50 -8.12 -2.24 -8.21
C SER A 50 -8.60 -3.63 -7.79
N ALA A 51 -9.30 -4.34 -8.68
CA ALA A 51 -9.66 -5.74 -8.45
C ALA A 51 -8.41 -6.61 -8.17
N THR A 52 -7.27 -6.26 -8.78
CA THR A 52 -5.97 -6.89 -8.54
C THR A 52 -5.47 -6.63 -7.11
N ALA A 53 -5.77 -5.45 -6.53
CA ALA A 53 -5.44 -5.14 -5.14
C ALA A 53 -6.18 -6.05 -4.15
N LEU A 54 -7.44 -6.38 -4.43
CA LEU A 54 -8.21 -7.35 -3.67
C LEU A 54 -7.68 -8.78 -3.86
N ALA A 55 -7.29 -9.13 -5.07
CA ALA A 55 -6.74 -10.45 -5.39
C ALA A 55 -5.41 -10.70 -4.66
N LEU A 56 -4.51 -9.72 -4.55
CA LEU A 56 -3.24 -9.87 -3.83
C LEU A 56 -3.39 -10.15 -2.33
N ARG A 57 -4.44 -9.66 -1.71
CA ARG A 57 -4.73 -9.98 -0.30
C ARG A 57 -5.01 -11.46 -0.07
N ASN A 58 -5.38 -12.18 -1.14
CA ASN A 58 -5.91 -13.54 -1.09
C ASN A 58 -5.14 -14.56 -1.95
N ALA A 59 -4.09 -14.14 -2.67
CA ALA A 59 -3.35 -15.01 -3.58
C ALA A 59 -1.91 -15.22 -3.09
N ASP A 60 -1.55 -16.48 -2.96
CA ASP A 60 -0.16 -16.92 -2.92
C ASP A 60 0.39 -16.97 -4.35
N GLY A 61 0.61 -15.83 -4.98
CA GLY A 61 1.31 -15.88 -6.25
C GLY A 61 0.77 -15.02 -7.39
N ALA A 62 1.62 -14.80 -8.36
CA ALA A 62 1.53 -14.03 -9.60
C ALA A 62 1.46 -12.50 -9.41
N ALA A 63 2.43 -11.96 -8.71
CA ALA A 63 2.69 -10.55 -8.73
C ALA A 63 3.38 -10.18 -10.06
N THR A 64 2.73 -9.30 -10.82
CA THR A 64 3.26 -8.82 -12.11
C THR A 64 4.35 -7.77 -11.94
N ASN A 65 4.47 -7.17 -10.74
CA ASN A 65 5.43 -6.10 -10.47
C ASN A 65 6.04 -6.29 -9.08
N SER A 66 7.21 -6.93 -9.04
CA SER A 66 7.90 -7.23 -7.79
C SER A 66 9.40 -7.00 -7.92
N VAL A 67 10.04 -6.78 -6.79
CA VAL A 67 11.49 -6.67 -6.65
C VAL A 67 11.97 -7.52 -5.47
N GLU A 68 13.07 -8.21 -5.70
CA GLU A 68 13.78 -8.97 -4.66
C GLU A 68 14.88 -8.11 -4.04
N ILE A 69 14.99 -8.20 -2.73
CA ILE A 69 16.02 -7.56 -1.91
C ILE A 69 16.78 -8.65 -1.21
N ASP A 70 18.11 -8.61 -1.30
CA ASP A 70 18.99 -9.50 -0.53
C ASP A 70 19.93 -8.66 0.34
N ALA A 71 19.98 -8.99 1.64
CA ALA A 71 20.83 -8.35 2.63
C ALA A 71 21.47 -9.40 3.55
N SER A 72 22.42 -9.00 4.37
CA SER A 72 23.17 -9.93 5.25
C SER A 72 22.28 -10.79 6.14
N ALA A 73 21.24 -10.19 6.72
CA ALA A 73 20.37 -10.83 7.71
C ALA A 73 19.04 -11.35 7.14
N LEU A 74 18.64 -10.93 5.93
CA LEU A 74 17.33 -11.23 5.39
C LEU A 74 17.32 -11.21 3.86
N SER A 75 16.31 -11.86 3.28
CA SER A 75 15.81 -11.54 1.94
C SER A 75 14.41 -10.97 2.05
N ALA A 76 14.02 -10.12 1.10
CA ALA A 76 12.67 -9.60 1.06
C ALA A 76 12.17 -9.46 -0.38
N THR A 77 10.85 -9.63 -0.55
CA THR A 77 10.14 -9.38 -1.80
C THR A 77 9.16 -8.25 -1.56
N VAL A 78 9.24 -7.20 -2.37
CA VAL A 78 8.25 -6.13 -2.41
C VAL A 78 7.47 -6.24 -3.69
N THR A 79 6.15 -6.18 -3.57
CA THR A 79 5.23 -6.39 -4.68
C THR A 79 4.20 -5.28 -4.75
N LEU A 80 3.93 -4.77 -5.95
CA LEU A 80 2.75 -3.95 -6.25
C LEU A 80 1.71 -4.79 -6.98
N SER A 81 0.44 -4.47 -6.74
CA SER A 81 -0.69 -5.19 -7.35
C SER A 81 -0.83 -5.01 -8.87
N ALA A 82 -0.09 -4.08 -9.47
CA ALA A 82 -0.12 -3.83 -10.89
C ALA A 82 1.17 -3.16 -11.37
N ASP A 83 1.48 -3.32 -12.64
CA ASP A 83 2.52 -2.63 -13.39
C ASP A 83 2.00 -1.40 -14.17
N ARG A 84 0.66 -1.20 -14.14
CA ARG A 84 -0.05 -0.09 -14.76
C ARG A 84 -1.07 0.49 -13.77
N CYS A 85 -1.27 1.80 -13.82
CA CYS A 85 -2.24 2.48 -12.95
C CYS A 85 -2.81 3.74 -13.61
N PHE A 86 -3.86 4.26 -12.99
CA PHE A 86 -4.47 5.54 -13.34
C PHE A 86 -4.23 6.57 -12.24
N PRO A 87 -4.26 7.87 -12.53
CA PRO A 87 -4.27 8.92 -11.52
C PRO A 87 -5.40 8.71 -10.49
N GLY A 88 -5.08 8.83 -9.21
CA GLY A 88 -6.03 8.62 -8.11
C GLY A 88 -6.30 7.16 -7.77
N GLN A 89 -5.69 6.21 -8.44
CA GLN A 89 -5.84 4.79 -8.12
C GLN A 89 -5.05 4.43 -6.83
N GLU A 90 -5.56 3.48 -6.09
CA GLU A 90 -4.84 2.84 -4.98
C GLU A 90 -4.35 1.46 -5.44
N LEU A 91 -3.06 1.22 -5.29
CA LEU A 91 -2.42 -0.09 -5.48
C LEU A 91 -2.26 -0.77 -4.13
N ALA A 92 -2.49 -2.08 -4.08
CA ALA A 92 -2.05 -2.85 -2.94
C ALA A 92 -0.54 -3.09 -3.03
N THR A 93 0.09 -3.15 -1.88
CA THR A 93 1.48 -3.54 -1.73
C THR A 93 1.58 -4.74 -0.82
N ALA A 94 2.51 -5.63 -1.11
CA ALA A 94 2.87 -6.73 -0.24
C ALA A 94 4.37 -6.68 0.04
N LEU A 95 4.74 -6.94 1.29
CA LEU A 95 6.11 -7.10 1.72
C LEU A 95 6.23 -8.47 2.37
N LEU A 96 7.11 -9.29 1.83
CA LEU A 96 7.49 -10.57 2.41
C LEU A 96 8.96 -10.49 2.80
N ILE A 97 9.25 -10.61 4.09
CA ILE A 97 10.62 -10.68 4.63
C ILE A 97 10.88 -12.10 5.09
N ARG A 98 12.03 -12.65 4.75
CA ARG A 98 12.55 -13.91 5.28
C ARG A 98 13.88 -13.66 5.97
N LEU A 99 13.85 -13.74 7.28
CA LEU A 99 15.03 -13.60 8.12
C LEU A 99 15.84 -14.89 8.11
N ARG A 100 17.16 -14.75 8.04
CA ARG A 100 18.08 -15.90 8.15
C ARG A 100 18.06 -16.45 9.57
N PRO A 101 18.31 -17.73 9.78
CA PRO A 101 18.33 -18.33 11.12
C PRO A 101 19.22 -17.55 12.10
N GLY A 102 18.70 -17.27 13.29
CA GLY A 102 19.40 -16.53 14.34
C GLY A 102 19.38 -15.01 14.19
N TRP A 103 18.77 -14.48 13.12
CA TRP A 103 18.60 -13.05 12.94
C TRP A 103 17.17 -12.61 13.26
N HIS A 104 17.07 -11.39 13.79
CA HIS A 104 15.81 -10.69 14.04
C HIS A 104 15.94 -9.21 13.67
N ILE A 105 14.83 -8.57 13.43
CA ILE A 105 14.69 -7.14 13.16
C ILE A 105 13.63 -6.54 14.06
N TYR A 106 13.71 -5.23 14.32
CA TYR A 106 12.82 -4.59 15.29
C TYR A 106 11.46 -4.22 14.69
N GLY A 107 10.42 -4.42 15.53
CA GLY A 107 9.08 -3.92 15.31
C GLY A 107 8.76 -2.66 16.11
N LYS A 108 7.48 -2.30 16.20
CA LYS A 108 6.99 -1.17 17.01
C LYS A 108 6.08 -1.70 18.15
N PRO A 109 5.98 -0.98 19.30
CA PRO A 109 6.68 0.27 19.66
C PRO A 109 8.15 0.01 20.05
N LEU A 110 9.02 1.00 19.83
CA LEU A 110 10.46 0.85 20.01
C LEU A 110 11.07 2.12 20.63
N PRO A 111 12.05 2.02 21.58
CA PRO A 111 12.80 3.17 22.07
C PRO A 111 13.55 3.90 20.95
N SER A 112 13.78 5.20 21.09
CA SER A 112 14.32 6.07 20.04
C SER A 112 15.75 5.78 19.58
N ASN A 113 16.51 5.05 20.40
CA ASN A 113 17.88 4.62 20.07
C ASN A 113 17.95 3.43 19.10
N TYR A 114 16.83 2.79 18.83
CA TYR A 114 16.72 1.69 17.86
C TYR A 114 15.93 2.13 16.62
N ARG A 115 16.01 1.33 15.53
CA ARG A 115 15.30 1.61 14.28
C ARG A 115 14.31 0.49 13.96
N PRO A 116 13.02 0.80 13.90
CA PRO A 116 12.01 -0.19 13.53
C PRO A 116 12.07 -0.51 12.03
N THR A 117 11.48 -1.64 11.67
CA THR A 117 11.30 -2.03 10.28
C THR A 117 10.23 -1.16 9.63
N GLU A 118 10.58 -0.57 8.48
CA GLU A 118 9.70 0.33 7.72
C GLU A 118 9.92 0.14 6.21
N LEU A 119 8.83 0.15 5.45
CA LEU A 119 8.84 0.23 4.00
C LEU A 119 8.23 1.58 3.58
N ILE A 120 8.97 2.35 2.79
CA ILE A 120 8.59 3.69 2.36
C ILE A 120 8.73 3.76 0.84
N PHE A 121 7.73 4.35 0.16
CA PHE A 121 7.76 4.63 -1.26
C PHE A 121 7.88 6.12 -1.52
N GLU A 122 8.63 6.49 -2.54
CA GLU A 122 8.87 7.87 -2.96
C GLU A 122 8.80 7.98 -4.48
N GLY A 123 8.37 9.13 -4.95
CA GLY A 123 8.30 9.41 -6.38
C GLY A 123 7.31 10.50 -6.74
N PRO A 124 7.37 11.03 -7.97
CA PRO A 124 6.53 12.15 -8.39
C PRO A 124 5.04 11.81 -8.37
N ILE A 125 4.68 10.55 -8.63
CA ILE A 125 3.28 10.07 -8.67
C ILE A 125 2.84 9.39 -7.38
N VAL A 126 3.71 9.23 -6.39
CA VAL A 126 3.41 8.60 -5.10
C VAL A 126 2.58 9.55 -4.25
N GLY A 127 1.39 9.10 -3.83
CA GLY A 127 0.49 9.76 -2.91
C GLY A 127 0.59 9.20 -1.49
N GLU A 128 -0.56 9.08 -0.82
CA GLU A 128 -0.62 8.49 0.52
C GLU A 128 -0.25 7.01 0.50
N GLN A 129 0.40 6.56 1.56
CA GLN A 129 0.81 5.17 1.69
C GLN A 129 0.63 4.67 3.12
N SER A 130 0.34 3.39 3.26
CA SER A 130 0.33 2.71 4.56
C SER A 130 0.81 1.28 4.38
N ILE A 131 1.69 0.83 5.28
CA ILE A 131 2.15 -0.56 5.37
C ILE A 131 1.88 -1.05 6.78
N GLU A 132 1.12 -2.11 6.89
CA GLU A 132 0.74 -2.71 8.17
C GLU A 132 1.58 -3.96 8.41
N LEU A 133 2.61 -3.79 9.22
CA LEU A 133 3.40 -4.90 9.73
C LEU A 133 2.60 -5.64 10.83
N PRO A 134 2.75 -6.96 10.96
CA PRO A 134 2.08 -7.71 12.04
C PRO A 134 2.59 -7.25 13.40
N ALA A 135 1.90 -7.65 14.47
CA ALA A 135 2.37 -7.41 15.82
C ALA A 135 3.72 -8.11 16.05
N ALA A 136 4.72 -7.33 16.48
CA ALA A 136 6.03 -7.87 16.84
C ALA A 136 5.97 -8.61 18.18
N LYS A 137 6.82 -9.63 18.35
CA LYS A 137 6.88 -10.41 19.57
C LYS A 137 7.93 -9.83 20.52
N PRO A 138 7.65 -9.71 21.83
CA PRO A 138 8.66 -9.32 22.80
C PRO A 138 9.73 -10.42 22.91
N MET A 139 10.99 -10.05 22.81
CA MET A 139 12.15 -10.95 22.95
C MET A 139 13.18 -10.32 23.88
N LEU A 140 13.71 -11.12 24.82
CA LEU A 140 14.85 -10.72 25.63
C LEU A 140 16.13 -10.88 24.80
N LEU A 141 16.73 -9.76 24.44
CA LEU A 141 17.98 -9.71 23.70
C LEU A 141 19.15 -9.79 24.66
N LYS A 142 19.77 -10.95 24.77
CA LYS A 142 20.85 -11.23 25.75
C LYS A 142 22.01 -10.28 25.59
N ALA A 143 22.38 -9.93 24.36
CA ALA A 143 23.44 -8.98 24.05
C ALA A 143 23.19 -7.56 24.58
N LEU A 144 21.93 -7.17 24.75
CA LEU A 144 21.53 -5.83 25.21
C LEU A 144 21.01 -5.83 26.66
N GLY A 145 20.58 -6.99 27.17
CA GLY A 145 19.88 -7.08 28.46
C GLY A 145 18.47 -6.47 28.45
N GLU A 146 17.90 -6.23 27.29
CA GLU A 146 16.61 -5.55 27.11
C GLU A 146 15.58 -6.45 26.42
N THR A 147 14.30 -6.28 26.76
CA THR A 147 13.20 -6.93 26.06
C THR A 147 12.63 -5.96 25.03
N LEU A 148 12.77 -6.30 23.75
CA LEU A 148 12.35 -5.46 22.63
C LEU A 148 11.39 -6.21 21.71
N PRO A 149 10.47 -5.50 21.02
CA PRO A 149 9.60 -6.10 20.02
C PRO A 149 10.39 -6.45 18.75
N VAL A 150 10.38 -7.71 18.36
CA VAL A 150 11.14 -8.21 17.21
C VAL A 150 10.30 -9.06 16.27
N TYR A 151 10.81 -9.20 15.06
CA TYR A 151 10.37 -10.18 14.06
C TYR A 151 11.49 -11.19 13.82
N GLU A 152 11.10 -12.46 13.66
CA GLU A 152 11.94 -13.59 13.30
C GLU A 152 11.28 -14.43 12.21
N GLY A 153 12.07 -15.20 11.49
CA GLY A 153 11.58 -16.12 10.46
C GLY A 153 10.92 -15.39 9.30
N GLU A 154 9.64 -15.65 9.04
CA GLU A 154 8.90 -15.03 7.94
C GLU A 154 7.94 -13.95 8.45
N VAL A 155 8.01 -12.77 7.84
CA VAL A 155 7.14 -11.62 8.14
C VAL A 155 6.41 -11.22 6.87
N ARG A 156 5.08 -11.18 6.95
CA ARG A 156 4.22 -10.72 5.85
C ARG A 156 3.52 -9.44 6.26
N ALA A 157 3.63 -8.42 5.42
CA ALA A 157 2.91 -7.16 5.56
C ALA A 157 2.14 -6.84 4.29
N ILE A 158 1.01 -6.19 4.47
CA ILE A 158 0.17 -5.70 3.37
C ILE A 158 0.00 -4.21 3.57
N GLY A 159 -0.03 -3.49 2.47
CA GLY A 159 -0.18 -2.06 2.49
C GLY A 159 -0.91 -1.50 1.29
N ARG A 160 -0.96 -0.19 1.23
CA ARG A 160 -1.59 0.59 0.19
C ARG A 160 -0.64 1.66 -0.29
N LEU A 161 -0.63 1.87 -1.60
CA LEU A 161 0.09 2.95 -2.26
C LEU A 161 -0.91 3.72 -3.12
N GLY A 162 -1.25 4.94 -2.70
CA GLY A 162 -2.07 5.86 -3.47
C GLY A 162 -1.24 6.47 -4.61
N ILE A 163 -1.83 6.53 -5.79
CA ILE A 163 -1.28 7.29 -6.92
C ILE A 163 -1.90 8.67 -6.86
N LYS A 164 -1.07 9.71 -6.94
CA LYS A 164 -1.56 11.09 -6.91
C LYS A 164 -2.63 11.30 -7.96
N TRP A 165 -3.68 11.97 -7.57
CA TRP A 165 -4.74 12.35 -8.49
C TRP A 165 -4.25 13.45 -9.42
N SER A 166 -4.60 13.31 -10.70
CA SER A 166 -4.36 14.33 -11.71
C SER A 166 -5.59 14.35 -12.62
N PRO A 167 -6.34 15.46 -12.69
CA PRO A 167 -7.54 15.49 -13.51
C PRO A 167 -7.17 15.37 -15.00
N PRO A 168 -8.03 14.70 -15.79
CA PRO A 168 -7.86 14.58 -17.23
C PRO A 168 -8.23 15.89 -17.95
N MET A 169 -7.59 17.00 -17.55
CA MET A 169 -7.85 18.32 -18.08
C MET A 169 -6.62 18.89 -18.80
N PRO A 170 -6.79 19.68 -19.88
CA PRO A 170 -5.67 20.36 -20.50
C PRO A 170 -4.90 21.24 -19.51
N ALA A 171 -3.57 21.25 -19.59
CA ALA A 171 -2.69 21.94 -18.67
C ALA A 171 -3.04 23.42 -18.44
N LYS A 172 -3.58 24.10 -19.47
CA LYS A 172 -4.05 25.50 -19.39
C LYS A 172 -5.17 25.76 -18.37
N PHE A 173 -5.92 24.72 -17.98
CA PHE A 173 -6.97 24.82 -16.98
C PHE A 173 -6.51 24.40 -15.59
N MET A 174 -5.28 23.89 -15.49
CA MET A 174 -4.72 23.33 -14.25
C MET A 174 -3.89 24.29 -13.43
N GLU A 175 -3.49 25.44 -14.01
CA GLU A 175 -2.62 26.42 -13.32
C GLU A 175 -3.09 26.75 -11.87
N PRO A 176 -4.41 26.88 -11.58
CA PRO A 176 -4.88 27.12 -10.21
C PRO A 176 -4.81 25.88 -9.30
N PHE A 177 -4.67 24.67 -9.84
CA PHE A 177 -4.81 23.40 -9.11
C PHE A 177 -3.51 22.60 -8.98
N GLY A 178 -2.41 23.11 -9.53
CA GLY A 178 -1.09 22.48 -9.49
C GLY A 178 -0.66 21.83 -10.81
N LYS A 179 0.51 21.19 -10.79
CA LYS A 179 1.09 20.58 -12.00
C LYS A 179 0.36 19.28 -12.36
N THR A 180 -0.04 19.15 -13.61
CA THR A 180 -0.56 17.90 -14.18
C THR A 180 0.54 16.84 -14.18
N ILE A 181 0.19 15.62 -13.79
CA ILE A 181 1.07 14.47 -13.92
C ILE A 181 0.82 13.86 -15.30
N ALA A 182 1.86 13.83 -16.14
CA ALA A 182 1.74 13.30 -17.49
C ALA A 182 1.63 11.76 -17.47
N PRO A 183 0.83 11.14 -18.35
CA PRO A 183 0.90 9.70 -18.58
C PRO A 183 2.27 9.28 -19.10
N GLY A 184 2.64 8.04 -18.82
CA GLY A 184 3.90 7.46 -19.28
C GLY A 184 4.59 6.61 -18.22
N PRO A 185 5.81 6.16 -18.49
CA PRO A 185 6.56 5.29 -17.59
C PRO A 185 7.14 6.08 -16.41
N TYR A 186 6.98 5.53 -15.23
CA TYR A 186 7.54 6.02 -13.98
C TYR A 186 8.33 4.92 -13.28
N LYS A 187 9.24 5.33 -12.41
CA LYS A 187 9.89 4.47 -11.44
C LYS A 187 9.47 4.90 -10.04
N ILE A 188 8.90 3.98 -9.30
CA ILE A 188 8.59 4.17 -7.89
C ILE A 188 9.84 3.75 -7.10
N ALA A 189 10.49 4.71 -6.47
CA ALA A 189 11.57 4.41 -5.55
C ALA A 189 10.99 3.86 -4.25
N GLY A 190 11.61 2.83 -3.72
CA GLY A 190 11.28 2.29 -2.41
C GLY A 190 12.50 2.16 -1.53
N THR A 191 12.30 2.19 -0.22
CA THR A 191 13.34 1.98 0.77
C THR A 191 12.82 1.06 1.87
N LEU A 192 13.45 -0.10 2.02
CA LEU A 192 13.24 -0.97 3.17
C LEU A 192 14.29 -0.61 4.23
N ARG A 193 13.83 -0.11 5.38
CA ARG A 193 14.66 0.24 6.54
C ARG A 193 14.48 -0.82 7.60
N PHE A 194 15.56 -1.25 8.21
CA PHE A 194 15.55 -2.20 9.31
C PHE A 194 16.86 -2.13 10.07
N GLN A 195 16.89 -2.68 11.29
CA GLN A 195 18.12 -2.87 12.05
C GLN A 195 18.21 -4.34 12.42
N PRO A 196 19.19 -5.09 11.86
CA PRO A 196 19.35 -6.50 12.14
C PRO A 196 20.14 -6.72 13.41
N CYS A 197 19.71 -7.67 14.21
CA CYS A 197 20.40 -8.14 15.40
C CYS A 197 20.38 -9.67 15.45
N SER A 198 21.36 -10.23 16.16
CA SER A 198 21.40 -11.64 16.54
C SER A 198 21.61 -11.75 18.06
N ASP A 199 21.75 -12.94 18.57
CA ASP A 199 22.05 -13.18 20.01
C ASP A 199 23.40 -12.58 20.45
N THR A 200 24.30 -12.30 19.51
CA THR A 200 25.68 -11.87 19.80
C THR A 200 26.02 -10.49 19.27
N VAL A 201 25.34 -10.01 18.24
CA VAL A 201 25.68 -8.74 17.59
C VAL A 201 24.42 -8.01 17.13
N CYS A 202 24.41 -6.68 17.33
CA CYS A 202 23.47 -5.77 16.68
C CYS A 202 24.23 -4.94 15.66
N GLU A 203 23.82 -5.05 14.40
CA GLU A 203 24.41 -4.27 13.32
C GLU A 203 23.85 -2.84 13.30
N ALA A 204 24.53 -1.97 12.57
CA ALA A 204 24.02 -0.64 12.30
C ALA A 204 22.69 -0.70 11.50
N PRO A 205 21.80 0.27 11.67
CA PRO A 205 20.60 0.37 10.85
C PRO A 205 20.92 0.35 9.35
N GLN A 206 20.16 -0.41 8.60
CA GLN A 206 20.29 -0.56 7.15
C GLN A 206 19.11 0.10 6.44
N ALA A 207 19.37 0.58 5.22
CA ALA A 207 18.36 1.13 4.32
C ALA A 207 18.66 0.64 2.90
N VAL A 208 17.87 -0.33 2.43
CA VAL A 208 18.03 -0.90 1.09
C VAL A 208 17.06 -0.21 0.15
N ARG A 209 17.60 0.44 -0.87
CA ARG A 209 16.82 1.12 -1.92
C ARG A 209 16.56 0.17 -3.07
N PHE A 210 15.37 0.34 -3.67
CA PHE A 210 14.96 -0.40 -4.86
C PHE A 210 14.05 0.48 -5.74
N GLU A 211 13.76 0.03 -6.94
CA GLU A 211 12.84 0.70 -7.87
C GLU A 211 11.86 -0.32 -8.44
N LEU A 212 10.60 0.10 -8.58
CA LEU A 212 9.55 -0.65 -9.26
C LEU A 212 9.06 0.16 -10.47
N PRO A 213 9.07 -0.39 -11.68
CA PRO A 213 8.50 0.27 -12.84
C PRO A 213 6.99 0.36 -12.71
N LEU A 214 6.40 1.45 -13.18
CA LEU A 214 4.95 1.64 -13.17
C LEU A 214 4.54 2.52 -14.34
N GLU A 215 3.62 2.04 -15.18
CA GLU A 215 3.05 2.81 -16.27
C GLU A 215 1.84 3.60 -15.78
N LEU A 216 1.89 4.93 -15.85
CA LEU A 216 0.73 5.78 -15.58
C LEU A 216 -0.07 5.97 -16.86
N GLU A 217 -1.25 5.41 -16.91
CA GLU A 217 -2.17 5.55 -18.04
C GLU A 217 -2.90 6.90 -18.00
N ALA A 218 -3.30 7.39 -19.16
CA ALA A 218 -4.15 8.58 -19.23
C ALA A 218 -5.48 8.29 -18.54
N GLY A 219 -5.93 9.22 -17.69
CA GLY A 219 -7.27 9.13 -17.13
C GLY A 219 -8.31 9.09 -18.26
N VAL A 220 -9.35 8.30 -18.09
CA VAL A 220 -10.44 8.21 -19.06
C VAL A 220 -11.09 9.60 -19.19
N PRO A 221 -11.06 10.25 -20.35
CA PRO A 221 -11.75 11.50 -20.54
C PRO A 221 -13.25 11.29 -20.29
N PRO A 222 -13.97 12.28 -19.74
CA PRO A 222 -15.41 12.18 -19.57
C PRO A 222 -16.06 11.91 -20.93
N ALA A 223 -17.03 10.98 -20.94
CA ALA A 223 -17.76 10.64 -22.16
C ALA A 223 -18.29 11.93 -22.82
N PRO A 224 -18.20 12.06 -24.13
CA PRO A 224 -18.75 13.24 -24.81
C PRO A 224 -20.24 13.38 -24.46
N LYS A 225 -20.63 14.61 -24.07
CA LYS A 225 -22.03 14.88 -23.83
C LYS A 225 -22.81 14.50 -25.10
N LYS A 226 -23.83 13.63 -24.96
CA LYS A 226 -24.74 13.36 -26.07
C LYS A 226 -25.26 14.71 -26.59
N PRO A 227 -25.26 14.94 -27.90
CA PRO A 227 -25.92 16.11 -28.45
C PRO A 227 -27.39 16.09 -28.01
N ALA A 228 -27.91 17.26 -27.65
CA ALA A 228 -29.27 17.48 -27.24
C ALA A 228 -30.25 17.25 -28.42
#